data_758515282cc71176c82798a780e5a086
#
_entry.id   758515282cc71176c82798a780e5a086
#
_cell.length_a   1.000
_cell.length_b   1.000
_cell.length_c   1.000
_cell.angle_alpha   90.00
_cell.angle_beta   90.00
_cell.angle_gamma   90.00
#
_symmetry.space_group_name_H-M   'P 1'
#
loop_
_entity.id
_entity.type
_entity.pdbx_description
1 polymer ?
#
loop_
_entity_poly.entity_id
_entity_poly.type
_entity_poly.pdbx_seq_one_letter_code
_entity_poly.pdbx_strand_id
1 'polypeptide(L)'
;MSDISHGVNANKTSSGTITPVSVDTGVHFVVGTAPVQMVNGKVNEVIMASSYPEAVQALGYSDDWKKYSLCEEIYTAFTLFNSAQVFFVNVLDPKKHKKTVTEAQMGVVDNQIELPIEAIASSVEITGKTAGEDYEAFYSDTKCVVEFLKETTGNVAVKYDAVDASQVTKEDIIGGYSVSTHKTTGLELINSVFPRFTKVPDIILCPNWSHDPEVAAVMSAKSENINGLFEAEAILDVDTAEETGATYYTEVPEWKKKKNFTKRTEIVCFPKVALGDRVFNLSTQLAASMSAVDNATEYGDGTPCESASNKSIQADRMVIADGSEVIMDIQQANYLNENGVVTALNFYNGFVSWGNYTACYPANTDVTDYFYCVNRMFKWVARTLILTYWNYIDRGTKRRLIDAVVQSVN
;
A
#
# COMPACT_ATOMS: atom_id res chain seq x y z
N MET A 1 -25.77 5.94 -67.97
CA MET A 1 -24.57 5.36 -68.66
C MET A 1 -23.85 4.50 -67.63
N SER A 2 -23.82 3.20 -67.83
CA SER A 2 -23.10 2.30 -66.97
C SER A 2 -21.61 2.41 -67.26
N ASP A 3 -20.85 2.89 -66.34
CA ASP A 3 -19.39 2.94 -66.39
C ASP A 3 -18.85 1.51 -66.23
N ILE A 4 -18.54 0.85 -67.34
CA ILE A 4 -17.86 -0.43 -67.30
C ILE A 4 -16.37 -0.14 -67.15
N SER A 5 -15.87 -0.23 -65.93
CA SER A 5 -14.43 -0.13 -65.64
C SER A 5 -13.77 -1.51 -65.88
N HIS A 6 -13.04 -1.63 -66.98
CA HIS A 6 -12.11 -2.77 -67.21
C HIS A 6 -10.76 -2.40 -66.58
N GLY A 7 -10.41 -3.08 -65.47
CA GLY A 7 -9.10 -2.87 -64.80
C GLY A 7 -9.06 -3.32 -63.35
N VAL A 8 -7.86 -3.31 -62.75
CA VAL A 8 -7.65 -3.55 -61.32
C VAL A 8 -7.83 -2.25 -60.60
N ASN A 9 -8.86 -2.15 -59.75
CA ASN A 9 -9.10 -1.01 -58.92
C ASN A 9 -8.50 -1.25 -57.54
N ALA A 10 -7.51 -0.47 -57.13
CA ALA A 10 -6.95 -0.46 -55.79
C ALA A 10 -7.70 0.58 -54.94
N ASN A 11 -8.52 0.16 -54.01
CA ASN A 11 -9.16 1.04 -53.02
C ASN A 11 -8.35 1.00 -51.74
N LYS A 12 -7.93 2.20 -51.28
CA LYS A 12 -7.32 2.37 -49.93
C LYS A 12 -8.44 2.30 -48.91
N THR A 13 -8.61 1.16 -48.27
CA THR A 13 -9.44 1.04 -47.07
C THR A 13 -8.54 1.30 -45.85
N SER A 14 -8.87 2.30 -45.03
CA SER A 14 -8.22 2.45 -43.73
C SER A 14 -8.60 1.22 -42.89
N SER A 15 -7.62 0.41 -42.48
CA SER A 15 -7.81 -0.52 -41.39
C SER A 15 -8.05 0.32 -40.15
N GLY A 16 -9.21 0.18 -39.49
CA GLY A 16 -9.46 0.90 -38.23
C GLY A 16 -8.38 0.49 -37.22
N THR A 17 -7.58 1.44 -36.81
CA THR A 17 -6.66 1.27 -35.67
C THR A 17 -7.48 1.05 -34.41
N ILE A 18 -7.09 0.04 -33.62
CA ILE A 18 -7.69 -0.21 -32.32
C ILE A 18 -7.10 0.82 -31.37
N THR A 19 -7.94 1.65 -30.76
CA THR A 19 -7.49 2.61 -29.77
C THR A 19 -7.13 1.86 -28.48
N PRO A 20 -5.90 2.02 -27.96
CA PRO A 20 -5.51 1.41 -26.69
C PRO A 20 -6.39 1.87 -25.54
N VAL A 21 -6.66 0.98 -24.60
CA VAL A 21 -7.32 1.32 -23.34
C VAL A 21 -6.30 2.07 -22.47
N SER A 22 -6.70 3.22 -21.92
CA SER A 22 -5.88 3.91 -20.91
C SER A 22 -5.84 3.06 -19.62
N VAL A 23 -4.65 2.77 -19.13
CA VAL A 23 -4.42 2.00 -17.90
C VAL A 23 -3.79 2.92 -16.86
N ASP A 24 -4.35 2.92 -15.66
CA ASP A 24 -3.79 3.69 -14.56
C ASP A 24 -2.41 3.14 -14.14
N THR A 25 -1.61 4.01 -13.53
CA THR A 25 -0.33 3.68 -12.91
C THR A 25 -0.25 4.34 -11.52
N GLY A 26 0.67 3.86 -10.68
CA GLY A 26 0.79 4.36 -9.32
C GLY A 26 -0.40 3.98 -8.43
N VAL A 27 -1.03 2.83 -8.69
CA VAL A 27 -2.16 2.31 -7.93
C VAL A 27 -1.65 1.38 -6.84
N HIS A 28 -1.84 1.78 -5.56
CA HIS A 28 -1.35 0.99 -4.43
C HIS A 28 -2.38 -0.04 -3.97
N PHE A 29 -1.89 -1.20 -3.54
CA PHE A 29 -2.63 -2.18 -2.75
C PHE A 29 -1.91 -2.37 -1.42
N VAL A 30 -2.57 -2.02 -0.33
CA VAL A 30 -1.95 -1.91 0.99
C VAL A 30 -2.70 -2.76 2.00
N VAL A 31 -1.97 -3.68 2.67
CA VAL A 31 -2.51 -4.52 3.73
C VAL A 31 -1.86 -4.16 5.05
N GLY A 32 -2.67 -4.00 6.09
CA GLY A 32 -2.20 -3.63 7.41
C GLY A 32 -3.32 -3.45 8.42
N THR A 33 -3.10 -2.60 9.40
CA THR A 33 -4.00 -2.36 10.52
C THR A 33 -4.50 -0.91 10.54
N ALA A 34 -5.76 -0.71 10.91
CA ALA A 34 -6.39 0.61 11.06
C ALA A 34 -7.37 0.62 12.24
N PRO A 35 -7.64 1.77 12.85
CA PRO A 35 -8.55 1.89 14.01
C PRO A 35 -10.04 1.88 13.59
N VAL A 36 -10.45 0.81 12.91
CA VAL A 36 -11.79 0.68 12.31
C VAL A 36 -12.94 0.68 13.33
N GLN A 37 -12.67 0.43 14.61
CA GLN A 37 -13.66 0.54 15.68
C GLN A 37 -14.25 1.95 15.79
N MET A 38 -13.46 2.97 15.43
CA MET A 38 -13.89 4.38 15.49
C MET A 38 -15.03 4.70 14.51
N VAL A 39 -15.05 4.01 13.38
CA VAL A 39 -15.95 4.32 12.25
C VAL A 39 -16.84 3.14 11.86
N ASN A 40 -16.85 2.06 12.63
CA ASN A 40 -17.47 0.78 12.27
C ASN A 40 -17.02 0.30 10.88
N GLY A 41 -15.73 0.47 10.60
CA GLY A 41 -15.13 0.18 9.31
C GLY A 41 -15.07 -1.33 9.02
N LYS A 42 -14.78 -1.64 7.77
CA LYS A 42 -14.72 -3.02 7.28
C LYS A 42 -13.43 -3.71 7.65
N VAL A 43 -13.52 -5.03 7.84
CA VAL A 43 -12.37 -5.91 8.12
C VAL A 43 -12.28 -6.95 7.03
N ASN A 44 -11.07 -7.16 6.48
CA ASN A 44 -10.84 -8.07 5.37
C ASN A 44 -11.79 -7.82 4.18
N GLU A 45 -11.97 -6.55 3.85
CA GLU A 45 -12.61 -6.10 2.61
C GLU A 45 -11.73 -5.07 1.93
N VAL A 46 -11.73 -5.08 0.60
CA VAL A 46 -11.01 -4.07 -0.19
C VAL A 46 -11.79 -2.76 -0.16
N ILE A 47 -11.13 -1.71 0.29
CA ILE A 47 -11.63 -0.34 0.36
C ILE A 47 -10.79 0.50 -0.59
N MET A 48 -11.45 1.13 -1.56
CA MET A 48 -10.81 2.09 -2.45
C MET A 48 -10.93 3.49 -1.85
N ALA A 49 -9.83 4.23 -1.82
CA ALA A 49 -9.83 5.65 -1.48
C ALA A 49 -8.92 6.42 -2.44
N SER A 50 -9.33 7.64 -2.75
CA SER A 50 -8.60 8.59 -3.59
C SER A 50 -8.32 9.91 -2.86
N SER A 51 -8.70 10.00 -1.59
CA SER A 51 -8.49 11.17 -0.77
C SER A 51 -8.39 10.83 0.72
N TYR A 52 -7.76 11.71 1.49
CA TYR A 52 -7.63 11.58 2.93
C TYR A 52 -8.99 11.42 3.64
N PRO A 53 -10.03 12.28 3.36
CA PRO A 53 -11.33 12.13 4.02
C PRO A 53 -12.02 10.79 3.74
N GLU A 54 -11.94 10.29 2.49
CA GLU A 54 -12.51 8.97 2.13
C GLU A 54 -11.85 7.85 2.91
N ALA A 55 -10.52 7.85 3.01
CA ALA A 55 -9.76 6.84 3.74
C ALA A 55 -10.09 6.87 5.24
N VAL A 56 -10.09 8.06 5.85
CA VAL A 56 -10.39 8.22 7.28
C VAL A 56 -11.83 7.86 7.62
N GLN A 57 -12.79 8.21 6.77
CA GLN A 57 -14.19 7.83 6.96
C GLN A 57 -14.40 6.30 6.93
N ALA A 58 -13.60 5.59 6.13
CA ALA A 58 -13.75 4.15 5.96
C ALA A 58 -12.95 3.31 6.96
N LEU A 59 -11.80 3.82 7.41
CA LEU A 59 -10.81 3.07 8.20
C LEU A 59 -10.57 3.64 9.61
N GLY A 60 -10.97 4.89 9.87
CA GLY A 60 -10.49 5.65 11.00
C GLY A 60 -9.05 6.14 10.78
N TYR A 61 -8.53 6.92 11.72
CA TYR A 61 -7.16 7.41 11.67
C TYR A 61 -6.56 7.56 13.07
N SER A 62 -5.28 7.30 13.19
CA SER A 62 -4.48 7.55 14.38
C SER A 62 -3.04 7.84 13.97
N ASP A 63 -2.36 8.71 14.71
CA ASP A 63 -0.92 8.99 14.53
C ASP A 63 -0.01 7.87 15.12
N ASP A 64 -0.58 6.88 15.81
CA ASP A 64 0.18 5.71 16.28
C ASP A 64 0.32 4.66 15.16
N TRP A 65 1.21 4.93 14.21
CA TRP A 65 1.44 4.07 13.06
C TRP A 65 2.11 2.74 13.39
N LYS A 66 2.70 2.62 14.59
CA LYS A 66 3.21 1.33 15.08
C LYS A 66 2.09 0.34 15.32
N LYS A 67 0.93 0.83 15.82
CA LYS A 67 -0.28 0.03 15.99
C LYS A 67 -1.15 -0.03 14.74
N TYR A 68 -1.24 1.06 13.98
CA TYR A 68 -2.16 1.25 12.87
C TYR A 68 -1.40 1.58 11.59
N SER A 69 -0.79 0.55 11.00
CA SER A 69 0.18 0.70 9.91
C SER A 69 -0.42 1.29 8.61
N LEU A 70 -1.74 1.12 8.37
CA LEU A 70 -2.41 1.74 7.22
C LEU A 70 -2.49 3.26 7.34
N CYS A 71 -2.47 3.81 8.56
CA CYS A 71 -2.51 5.26 8.78
C CYS A 71 -1.24 5.97 8.27
N GLU A 72 -0.10 5.28 8.25
CA GLU A 72 1.12 5.77 7.62
C GLU A 72 0.91 6.00 6.12
N GLU A 73 0.35 5.02 5.42
CA GLU A 73 0.07 5.13 3.99
C GLU A 73 -1.01 6.17 3.69
N ILE A 74 -2.08 6.23 4.51
CA ILE A 74 -3.12 7.28 4.37
C ILE A 74 -2.49 8.66 4.42
N TYR A 75 -1.60 8.89 5.39
CA TYR A 75 -0.92 10.18 5.53
C TYR A 75 0.06 10.44 4.38
N THR A 76 0.87 9.45 4.02
CA THR A 76 1.87 9.57 2.97
C THR A 76 1.22 9.82 1.60
N ALA A 77 0.30 8.96 1.19
CA ALA A 77 -0.32 9.03 -0.13
C ALA A 77 -1.18 10.28 -0.33
N PHE A 78 -1.96 10.67 0.69
CA PHE A 78 -2.97 11.71 0.52
C PHE A 78 -2.60 13.06 1.12
N THR A 79 -1.75 13.11 2.15
CA THR A 79 -1.35 14.40 2.77
C THR A 79 -0.02 14.88 2.22
N LEU A 80 0.97 14.00 2.08
CA LEU A 80 2.30 14.41 1.66
C LEU A 80 2.43 14.53 0.14
N PHE A 81 1.93 13.55 -0.62
CA PHE A 81 2.12 13.49 -2.07
C PHE A 81 0.85 13.79 -2.88
N ASN A 82 -0.34 13.49 -2.34
CA ASN A 82 -1.64 13.68 -3.00
C ASN A 82 -1.67 13.12 -4.45
N SER A 83 -1.14 11.93 -4.65
CA SER A 83 -0.81 11.43 -5.98
C SER A 83 -1.31 10.02 -6.28
N ALA A 84 -1.79 9.28 -5.30
CA ALA A 84 -2.11 7.86 -5.45
C ALA A 84 -3.61 7.56 -5.36
N GLN A 85 -4.05 6.52 -6.06
CA GLN A 85 -5.26 5.78 -5.76
C GLN A 85 -4.87 4.54 -4.96
N VAL A 86 -5.48 4.34 -3.81
CA VAL A 86 -5.07 3.30 -2.87
C VAL A 86 -6.22 2.35 -2.58
N PHE A 87 -5.93 1.06 -2.66
CA PHE A 87 -6.80 -0.04 -2.21
C PHE A 87 -6.29 -0.53 -0.86
N PHE A 88 -7.04 -0.28 0.18
CA PHE A 88 -6.71 -0.68 1.55
C PHE A 88 -7.39 -1.97 1.94
N VAL A 89 -6.69 -2.81 2.69
CA VAL A 89 -7.22 -3.97 3.40
C VAL A 89 -6.80 -3.87 4.86
N ASN A 90 -7.77 -3.62 5.74
CA ASN A 90 -7.56 -3.70 7.18
C ASN A 90 -7.81 -5.13 7.68
N VAL A 91 -6.83 -5.71 8.37
CA VAL A 91 -6.92 -7.04 8.97
C VAL A 91 -7.20 -7.02 10.47
N LEU A 92 -7.10 -5.86 11.11
CA LEU A 92 -7.41 -5.70 12.54
C LEU A 92 -8.91 -5.83 12.77
N ASP A 93 -9.32 -6.93 13.40
CA ASP A 93 -10.72 -7.21 13.72
C ASP A 93 -11.02 -6.91 15.19
N PRO A 94 -11.83 -5.88 15.50
CA PRO A 94 -12.22 -5.54 16.88
C PRO A 94 -12.96 -6.66 17.61
N LYS A 95 -13.48 -7.66 16.89
CA LYS A 95 -14.14 -8.83 17.49
C LYS A 95 -13.15 -9.90 17.90
N LYS A 96 -12.03 -10.03 17.18
CA LYS A 96 -10.96 -11.02 17.38
C LYS A 96 -9.81 -10.45 18.19
N HIS A 97 -9.26 -9.31 17.77
CA HIS A 97 -8.05 -8.70 18.29
C HIS A 97 -8.41 -7.68 19.39
N LYS A 98 -8.81 -8.16 20.56
CA LYS A 98 -9.25 -7.33 21.67
C LYS A 98 -8.82 -7.89 23.01
N LYS A 99 -8.77 -7.03 24.00
CA LYS A 99 -8.61 -7.34 25.43
C LYS A 99 -9.70 -6.66 26.23
N THR A 100 -10.15 -7.31 27.29
CA THR A 100 -11.14 -6.75 28.19
C THR A 100 -10.46 -6.02 29.33
N VAL A 101 -10.83 -4.77 29.56
CA VAL A 101 -10.45 -3.98 30.73
C VAL A 101 -11.60 -4.04 31.72
N THR A 102 -11.33 -4.61 32.89
CA THR A 102 -12.33 -4.79 33.94
C THR A 102 -12.11 -3.81 35.08
N GLU A 103 -13.20 -3.20 35.58
CA GLU A 103 -13.25 -2.39 36.82
C GLU A 103 -12.23 -1.25 36.92
N ALA A 104 -11.93 -0.58 35.79
CA ALA A 104 -11.13 0.64 35.84
C ALA A 104 -11.90 1.73 36.58
N GLN A 105 -11.31 2.27 37.68
CA GLN A 105 -11.89 3.40 38.40
C GLN A 105 -11.51 4.69 37.67
N MET A 106 -12.51 5.41 37.15
CA MET A 106 -12.32 6.61 36.35
C MET A 106 -13.02 7.79 37.01
N GLY A 107 -12.28 8.91 37.18
CA GLY A 107 -12.85 10.17 37.69
C GLY A 107 -13.69 10.85 36.62
N VAL A 108 -14.88 11.27 37.00
CA VAL A 108 -15.75 12.05 36.12
C VAL A 108 -15.34 13.52 36.19
N VAL A 109 -15.05 14.12 35.02
CA VAL A 109 -14.71 15.53 34.84
C VAL A 109 -15.68 16.12 33.83
N ASP A 110 -16.31 17.25 34.15
CA ASP A 110 -17.27 17.91 33.27
C ASP A 110 -18.38 16.97 32.71
N ASN A 111 -18.85 16.07 33.59
CA ASN A 111 -19.88 15.07 33.28
C ASN A 111 -19.43 14.05 32.19
N GLN A 112 -18.11 13.88 32.01
CA GLN A 112 -17.51 12.96 31.01
C GLN A 112 -16.39 12.13 31.64
N ILE A 113 -16.07 11.03 31.02
CA ILE A 113 -14.83 10.27 31.18
C ILE A 113 -14.19 10.03 29.84
N GLU A 114 -12.86 10.03 29.80
CA GLU A 114 -12.08 9.80 28.59
C GLU A 114 -11.42 8.43 28.67
N LEU A 115 -11.68 7.59 27.69
CA LEU A 115 -11.06 6.29 27.49
C LEU A 115 -10.04 6.37 26.36
N PRO A 116 -9.04 5.46 26.32
CA PRO A 116 -8.15 5.35 25.19
C PRO A 116 -8.91 5.13 23.86
N ILE A 117 -8.32 5.54 22.75
CA ILE A 117 -8.94 5.39 21.41
C ILE A 117 -9.17 3.91 21.03
N GLU A 118 -8.42 3.00 21.63
CA GLU A 118 -8.59 1.55 21.47
C GLU A 118 -9.89 1.04 22.10
N ALA A 119 -10.50 1.77 23.04
CA ALA A 119 -11.77 1.34 23.66
C ALA A 119 -12.86 1.20 22.60
N ILE A 120 -13.58 0.10 22.64
CA ILE A 120 -14.72 -0.16 21.76
C ILE A 120 -15.95 0.48 22.40
N ALA A 121 -16.40 1.62 21.89
CA ALA A 121 -17.47 2.43 22.48
C ALA A 121 -18.73 1.62 22.78
N SER A 122 -19.13 0.70 21.88
CA SER A 122 -20.31 -0.16 22.06
C SER A 122 -20.17 -1.23 23.16
N SER A 123 -18.96 -1.43 23.68
CA SER A 123 -18.68 -2.40 24.75
C SER A 123 -18.55 -1.76 26.15
N VAL A 124 -18.68 -0.45 26.23
CA VAL A 124 -18.52 0.25 27.50
C VAL A 124 -19.69 -0.06 28.43
N GLU A 125 -19.37 -0.56 29.60
CA GLU A 125 -20.30 -0.84 30.69
C GLU A 125 -19.90 -0.06 31.94
N ILE A 126 -20.83 0.66 32.54
CA ILE A 126 -20.61 1.42 33.78
C ILE A 126 -21.47 0.81 34.88
N THR A 127 -20.84 0.49 36.01
CA THR A 127 -21.53 -0.14 37.13
C THR A 127 -22.68 0.72 37.61
N GLY A 128 -23.89 0.15 37.62
CA GLY A 128 -25.11 0.80 38.09
C GLY A 128 -25.70 1.82 37.11
N LYS A 129 -25.28 1.86 35.85
CA LYS A 129 -25.79 2.77 34.82
C LYS A 129 -26.14 2.01 33.54
N THR A 130 -27.09 2.53 32.78
CA THR A 130 -27.60 1.95 31.52
C THR A 130 -27.16 2.80 30.34
N ALA A 131 -26.53 2.18 29.33
CA ALA A 131 -26.16 2.87 28.09
C ALA A 131 -27.43 3.32 27.32
N GLY A 132 -27.38 4.53 26.78
CA GLY A 132 -28.49 5.18 26.08
C GLY A 132 -29.53 5.86 27.00
N GLU A 133 -29.50 5.58 28.33
CA GLU A 133 -30.38 6.23 29.33
C GLU A 133 -29.60 7.11 30.32
N ASP A 134 -28.42 6.66 30.71
CA ASP A 134 -27.59 7.33 31.71
C ASP A 134 -26.29 7.87 31.10
N TYR A 135 -25.78 7.30 30.03
CA TYR A 135 -24.58 7.72 29.32
C TYR A 135 -24.58 7.29 27.86
N GLU A 136 -23.80 7.99 27.05
CA GLU A 136 -23.46 7.62 25.66
C GLU A 136 -21.95 7.57 25.49
N ALA A 137 -21.46 6.63 24.66
CA ALA A 137 -20.05 6.50 24.33
C ALA A 137 -19.85 6.76 22.83
N PHE A 138 -18.93 7.64 22.49
CA PHE A 138 -18.61 8.02 21.12
C PHE A 138 -17.12 8.33 20.97
N TYR A 139 -16.64 8.45 19.73
CA TYR A 139 -15.25 8.80 19.46
C TYR A 139 -15.10 10.29 19.16
N SER A 140 -14.11 10.91 19.79
CA SER A 140 -13.48 12.13 19.34
C SER A 140 -12.23 11.80 18.52
N ASP A 141 -11.52 12.81 18.00
CA ASP A 141 -10.35 12.60 17.14
C ASP A 141 -9.25 11.70 17.75
N THR A 142 -9.10 11.71 19.07
CA THR A 142 -7.99 11.02 19.75
C THR A 142 -8.40 10.09 20.89
N LYS A 143 -9.68 10.08 21.25
CA LYS A 143 -10.16 9.37 22.44
C LYS A 143 -11.56 8.78 22.23
N CYS A 144 -11.92 7.77 23.02
CA CYS A 144 -13.28 7.37 23.21
C CYS A 144 -13.85 8.14 24.43
N VAL A 145 -14.88 8.94 24.20
CA VAL A 145 -15.50 9.78 25.23
C VAL A 145 -16.80 9.12 25.67
N VAL A 146 -17.01 9.07 26.98
CA VAL A 146 -18.29 8.66 27.57
C VAL A 146 -18.90 9.87 28.24
N GLU A 147 -20.02 10.35 27.71
CA GLU A 147 -20.77 11.49 28.24
C GLU A 147 -21.96 11.00 29.07
N PHE A 148 -22.10 11.52 30.27
CA PHE A 148 -23.25 11.21 31.13
C PHE A 148 -24.42 12.11 30.78
N LEU A 149 -25.60 11.50 30.56
CA LEU A 149 -26.84 12.19 30.25
C LEU A 149 -27.51 12.79 31.52
N LYS A 150 -27.05 12.35 32.69
CA LYS A 150 -27.45 12.85 34.00
C LYS A 150 -26.21 13.27 34.77
N GLU A 151 -26.34 14.33 35.57
CA GLU A 151 -25.25 14.83 36.41
C GLU A 151 -24.62 13.68 37.22
N THR A 152 -23.33 13.47 36.98
CA THR A 152 -22.56 12.41 37.61
C THR A 152 -21.21 12.96 38.06
N THR A 153 -20.88 12.72 39.32
CA THR A 153 -19.65 13.21 39.96
C THR A 153 -18.94 12.06 40.69
N GLY A 154 -17.64 12.24 40.94
CA GLY A 154 -16.82 11.24 41.62
C GLY A 154 -16.25 10.18 40.68
N ASN A 155 -15.90 9.03 41.24
CA ASN A 155 -15.33 7.92 40.47
C ASN A 155 -16.42 6.93 40.08
N VAL A 156 -16.31 6.42 38.87
CA VAL A 156 -17.18 5.34 38.36
C VAL A 156 -16.32 4.13 37.98
N ALA A 157 -16.85 2.95 38.20
CA ALA A 157 -16.22 1.71 37.77
C ALA A 157 -16.67 1.41 36.32
N VAL A 158 -15.70 1.33 35.42
CA VAL A 158 -15.90 1.16 33.97
C VAL A 158 -15.28 -0.15 33.54
N LYS A 159 -16.02 -0.91 32.74
CA LYS A 159 -15.58 -2.10 32.05
C LYS A 159 -15.77 -1.88 30.54
N TYR A 160 -14.79 -2.27 29.72
CA TYR A 160 -14.88 -2.19 28.27
C TYR A 160 -13.92 -3.16 27.57
N ASP A 161 -14.20 -3.49 26.34
CA ASP A 161 -13.24 -4.13 25.46
C ASP A 161 -12.40 -3.06 24.75
N ALA A 162 -11.12 -3.31 24.63
CA ALA A 162 -10.19 -2.47 23.88
C ALA A 162 -9.55 -3.27 22.75
N VAL A 163 -9.47 -2.68 21.57
CA VAL A 163 -8.72 -3.26 20.45
C VAL A 163 -7.26 -3.39 20.84
N ASP A 164 -6.67 -4.53 20.49
CA ASP A 164 -5.27 -4.84 20.76
C ASP A 164 -4.56 -5.23 19.47
N ALA A 165 -3.93 -4.24 18.83
CA ALA A 165 -3.20 -4.45 17.57
C ALA A 165 -2.02 -5.42 17.70
N SER A 166 -1.50 -5.66 18.91
CA SER A 166 -0.41 -6.62 19.14
C SER A 166 -0.83 -8.08 18.94
N GLN A 167 -2.14 -8.35 18.89
CA GLN A 167 -2.67 -9.68 18.59
C GLN A 167 -2.79 -9.97 17.09
N VAL A 168 -2.58 -8.98 16.23
CA VAL A 168 -2.47 -9.19 14.78
C VAL A 168 -1.16 -9.89 14.49
N THR A 169 -1.22 -10.94 13.70
CA THR A 169 -0.06 -11.75 13.35
C THR A 169 0.23 -11.66 11.85
N LYS A 170 1.38 -12.17 11.42
CA LYS A 170 1.73 -12.26 10.00
C LYS A 170 0.73 -13.09 9.19
N GLU A 171 0.12 -14.09 9.83
CA GLU A 171 -0.92 -14.93 9.21
C GLU A 171 -2.17 -14.12 8.88
N ASP A 172 -2.52 -13.09 9.67
CA ASP A 172 -3.63 -12.19 9.37
C ASP A 172 -3.30 -11.30 8.16
N ILE A 173 -2.05 -10.84 8.02
CA ILE A 173 -1.56 -10.05 6.87
C ILE A 173 -1.52 -10.92 5.60
N ILE A 174 -0.91 -12.10 5.68
CA ILE A 174 -0.83 -13.06 4.58
C ILE A 174 -2.24 -13.46 4.14
N GLY A 175 -3.08 -13.78 5.09
CA GLY A 175 -4.45 -14.20 4.85
C GLY A 175 -4.56 -15.50 4.09
N GLY A 176 -5.62 -15.62 3.29
CA GLY A 176 -5.89 -16.80 2.49
C GLY A 176 -7.38 -16.98 2.19
N TYR A 177 -7.71 -18.09 1.53
CA TYR A 177 -9.10 -18.48 1.28
C TYR A 177 -9.55 -19.57 2.26
N SER A 178 -10.59 -19.28 3.02
CA SER A 178 -11.20 -20.25 3.94
C SER A 178 -12.31 -21.03 3.23
N VAL A 179 -12.12 -22.33 3.06
CA VAL A 179 -13.13 -23.21 2.44
C VAL A 179 -14.41 -23.31 3.28
N SER A 180 -14.29 -23.24 4.61
CA SER A 180 -15.43 -23.37 5.52
C SER A 180 -16.35 -22.14 5.54
N THR A 181 -15.77 -20.94 5.38
CA THR A 181 -16.53 -19.68 5.41
C THR A 181 -16.71 -19.04 4.04
N HIS A 182 -16.03 -19.57 3.02
CA HIS A 182 -15.94 -19.00 1.66
C HIS A 182 -15.44 -17.54 1.64
N LYS A 183 -14.61 -17.17 2.62
CA LYS A 183 -14.05 -15.83 2.74
C LYS A 183 -12.57 -15.82 2.37
N THR A 184 -12.17 -14.76 1.69
CA THR A 184 -10.80 -14.41 1.42
C THR A 184 -10.35 -13.31 2.38
N THR A 185 -9.10 -13.36 2.85
CA THR A 185 -8.53 -12.41 3.81
C THR A 185 -7.13 -11.99 3.41
N GLY A 186 -6.63 -10.87 3.98
CA GLY A 186 -5.26 -10.42 3.85
C GLY A 186 -4.84 -10.13 2.40
N LEU A 187 -3.59 -10.46 2.09
CA LEU A 187 -2.98 -10.23 0.76
C LEU A 187 -3.70 -10.94 -0.39
N GLU A 188 -4.42 -12.05 -0.12
CA GLU A 188 -5.17 -12.77 -1.14
C GLU A 188 -6.30 -11.92 -1.76
N LEU A 189 -6.77 -10.90 -1.04
CA LEU A 189 -7.81 -9.98 -1.50
C LEU A 189 -7.41 -9.13 -2.71
N ILE A 190 -6.14 -9.06 -3.07
CA ILE A 190 -5.66 -8.37 -4.29
C ILE A 190 -6.37 -8.90 -5.54
N ASN A 191 -6.66 -10.19 -5.58
CA ASN A 191 -7.37 -10.84 -6.69
C ASN A 191 -8.83 -10.38 -6.85
N SER A 192 -9.39 -9.72 -5.84
CA SER A 192 -10.75 -9.17 -5.87
C SER A 192 -10.81 -7.72 -6.37
N VAL A 193 -9.66 -7.04 -6.51
CA VAL A 193 -9.61 -5.64 -6.92
C VAL A 193 -10.11 -5.48 -8.35
N PHE A 194 -9.51 -6.17 -9.31
CA PHE A 194 -9.89 -6.04 -10.72
C PHE A 194 -11.35 -6.41 -11.00
N PRO A 195 -11.89 -7.55 -10.52
CA PRO A 195 -13.29 -7.90 -10.74
C PRO A 195 -14.30 -6.91 -10.13
N ARG A 196 -13.94 -6.20 -9.05
CA ARG A 196 -14.84 -5.27 -8.36
C ARG A 196 -14.72 -3.84 -8.85
N PHE A 197 -13.52 -3.38 -9.17
CA PHE A 197 -13.22 -1.96 -9.44
C PHE A 197 -12.71 -1.71 -10.85
N THR A 198 -12.42 -2.75 -11.63
CA THR A 198 -11.84 -2.65 -12.98
C THR A 198 -10.48 -1.91 -12.98
N LYS A 199 -9.77 -1.94 -11.85
CA LYS A 199 -8.45 -1.36 -11.65
C LYS A 199 -7.45 -2.46 -11.31
N VAL A 200 -6.22 -2.30 -11.77
CA VAL A 200 -5.12 -3.23 -11.49
C VAL A 200 -4.11 -2.53 -10.61
N PRO A 201 -3.89 -2.98 -9.35
CA PRO A 201 -2.79 -2.48 -8.55
C PRO A 201 -1.44 -2.77 -9.21
N ASP A 202 -0.53 -1.82 -9.16
CA ASP A 202 0.84 -2.00 -9.66
C ASP A 202 1.91 -1.88 -8.57
N ILE A 203 1.52 -1.48 -7.37
CA ILE A 203 2.39 -1.41 -6.18
C ILE A 203 1.71 -2.12 -5.01
N ILE A 204 2.43 -3.05 -4.35
CA ILE A 204 1.96 -3.79 -3.17
C ILE A 204 2.79 -3.36 -1.96
N LEU A 205 2.12 -2.98 -0.88
CA LEU A 205 2.72 -2.53 0.36
C LEU A 205 2.14 -3.26 1.57
N CYS A 206 2.98 -3.55 2.56
CA CYS A 206 2.60 -4.00 3.90
C CYS A 206 3.45 -3.25 4.93
N PRO A 207 3.14 -1.97 5.23
CA PRO A 207 3.93 -1.16 6.16
C PRO A 207 4.07 -1.84 7.52
N ASN A 208 5.28 -1.86 8.08
CA ASN A 208 5.68 -2.58 9.30
C ASN A 208 5.62 -4.12 9.25
N TRP A 209 5.28 -4.73 8.09
CA TRP A 209 5.21 -6.18 7.94
C TRP A 209 6.08 -6.71 6.80
N SER A 210 6.43 -5.86 5.83
CA SER A 210 7.15 -6.26 4.63
C SER A 210 8.57 -6.79 4.87
N HIS A 211 9.16 -6.53 6.03
CA HIS A 211 10.47 -7.07 6.45
C HIS A 211 10.42 -8.54 6.90
N ASP A 212 9.22 -9.05 7.25
CA ASP A 212 9.07 -10.49 7.56
C ASP A 212 9.17 -11.31 6.27
N PRO A 213 10.07 -12.33 6.21
CA PRO A 213 10.31 -13.08 4.98
C PRO A 213 9.11 -13.88 4.49
N GLU A 214 8.19 -14.29 5.36
CA GLU A 214 6.99 -15.02 4.95
C GLU A 214 5.97 -14.06 4.34
N VAL A 215 5.78 -12.87 4.92
CA VAL A 215 4.94 -11.80 4.34
C VAL A 215 5.52 -11.36 3.01
N ALA A 216 6.82 -11.07 2.94
CA ALA A 216 7.51 -10.68 1.72
C ALA A 216 7.39 -11.72 0.61
N ALA A 217 7.53 -13.02 0.94
CA ALA A 217 7.36 -14.10 -0.04
C ALA A 217 5.95 -14.12 -0.65
N VAL A 218 4.91 -13.85 0.16
CA VAL A 218 3.53 -13.77 -0.34
C VAL A 218 3.31 -12.50 -1.13
N MET A 219 3.82 -11.34 -0.69
CA MET A 219 3.79 -10.10 -1.48
C MET A 219 4.42 -10.31 -2.86
N SER A 220 5.58 -10.96 -2.91
CA SER A 220 6.28 -11.33 -4.13
C SER A 220 5.45 -12.26 -5.04
N ALA A 221 4.88 -13.31 -4.46
CA ALA A 221 4.04 -14.23 -5.22
C ALA A 221 2.81 -13.53 -5.82
N LYS A 222 2.21 -12.59 -5.08
CA LYS A 222 1.10 -11.77 -5.59
C LYS A 222 1.54 -10.77 -6.63
N SER A 223 2.73 -10.16 -6.49
CA SER A 223 3.26 -9.24 -7.50
C SER A 223 3.58 -9.92 -8.83
N GLU A 224 3.94 -11.21 -8.81
CA GLU A 224 4.18 -12.00 -10.01
C GLU A 224 2.89 -12.46 -10.71
N ASN A 225 1.77 -12.54 -9.99
CA ASN A 225 0.54 -13.08 -10.54
C ASN A 225 -0.72 -12.54 -9.83
N ILE A 226 -1.33 -11.51 -10.42
CA ILE A 226 -2.65 -11.02 -10.04
C ILE A 226 -3.68 -11.55 -11.04
N ASN A 227 -4.67 -12.31 -10.57
CA ASN A 227 -5.74 -12.89 -11.39
C ASN A 227 -5.26 -13.79 -12.58
N GLY A 228 -4.03 -14.30 -12.54
CA GLY A 228 -3.45 -15.06 -13.63
C GLY A 228 -3.05 -14.24 -14.86
N LEU A 229 -3.09 -12.91 -14.79
CA LEU A 229 -2.96 -12.02 -15.95
C LEU A 229 -1.99 -10.85 -15.74
N PHE A 230 -1.91 -10.30 -14.53
CA PHE A 230 -1.22 -9.04 -14.28
C PHE A 230 -0.06 -9.21 -13.31
N GLU A 231 0.91 -8.32 -13.44
CA GLU A 231 2.06 -8.22 -12.54
C GLU A 231 2.10 -6.83 -11.88
N ALA A 232 2.70 -6.76 -10.68
CA ALA A 232 2.92 -5.57 -9.88
C ALA A 232 4.36 -5.51 -9.35
N GLU A 233 4.69 -4.49 -8.55
CA GLU A 233 5.90 -4.42 -7.72
C GLU A 233 5.54 -4.60 -6.24
N ALA A 234 6.30 -5.43 -5.53
CA ALA A 234 6.27 -5.50 -4.07
C ALA A 234 7.40 -4.62 -3.52
N ILE A 235 7.06 -3.59 -2.75
CA ILE A 235 8.09 -2.75 -2.12
C ILE A 235 8.26 -3.22 -0.68
N LEU A 236 9.48 -3.64 -0.35
CA LEU A 236 9.85 -4.30 0.89
C LEU A 236 10.81 -3.42 1.69
N ASP A 237 10.66 -3.40 3.00
CA ASP A 237 11.57 -2.69 3.89
C ASP A 237 12.56 -3.65 4.52
N VAL A 238 13.79 -3.19 4.71
CA VAL A 238 14.77 -3.88 5.54
C VAL A 238 14.40 -3.69 7.01
N ASP A 239 14.41 -4.77 7.78
CA ASP A 239 14.31 -4.67 9.24
C ASP A 239 15.52 -3.90 9.78
N THR A 240 15.26 -2.86 10.55
CA THR A 240 16.28 -2.00 11.15
C THR A 240 16.35 -2.11 12.67
N ALA A 241 15.73 -3.15 13.24
CA ALA A 241 15.86 -3.46 14.66
C ALA A 241 17.22 -4.07 14.96
N GLU A 242 17.83 -3.71 16.09
CA GLU A 242 19.18 -4.10 16.46
C GLU A 242 19.38 -5.63 16.52
N GLU A 243 18.38 -6.34 17.03
CA GLU A 243 18.50 -7.79 17.27
C GLU A 243 18.24 -8.64 16.01
N THR A 244 17.42 -8.18 15.08
CA THR A 244 16.89 -9.00 13.97
C THR A 244 17.18 -8.43 12.59
N GLY A 245 17.57 -7.17 12.53
CA GLY A 245 17.69 -6.39 11.32
C GLY A 245 19.14 -6.09 10.89
N ALA A 246 19.25 -5.08 10.06
CA ALA A 246 20.51 -4.44 9.66
C ALA A 246 20.44 -2.96 10.04
N THR A 247 21.36 -2.52 10.88
CA THR A 247 21.42 -1.14 11.37
C THR A 247 22.43 -0.29 10.57
N TYR A 248 23.39 -0.94 9.92
CA TYR A 248 24.41 -0.30 9.10
C TYR A 248 24.27 -0.69 7.62
N TYR A 249 24.55 0.23 6.73
CA TYR A 249 24.45 0.02 5.28
C TYR A 249 25.27 -1.19 4.78
N THR A 250 26.39 -1.52 5.45
CA THR A 250 27.26 -2.68 5.08
C THR A 250 26.63 -4.03 5.40
N GLU A 251 25.67 -4.09 6.30
CA GLU A 251 24.98 -5.32 6.72
C GLU A 251 23.80 -5.66 5.81
N VAL A 252 23.24 -4.64 5.15
CA VAL A 252 22.01 -4.76 4.36
C VAL A 252 22.10 -5.78 3.23
N PRO A 253 23.18 -5.86 2.42
CA PRO A 253 23.25 -6.85 1.34
C PRO A 253 23.22 -8.29 1.83
N GLU A 254 23.88 -8.59 2.96
CA GLU A 254 23.88 -9.93 3.55
C GLU A 254 22.52 -10.24 4.17
N TRP A 255 21.90 -9.28 4.88
CA TRP A 255 20.54 -9.40 5.41
C TRP A 255 19.52 -9.69 4.30
N LYS A 256 19.54 -8.91 3.21
CA LYS A 256 18.70 -9.08 2.03
C LYS A 256 18.84 -10.49 1.45
N LYS A 257 20.08 -10.97 1.27
CA LYS A 257 20.36 -12.30 0.75
C LYS A 257 19.86 -13.40 1.69
N LYS A 258 20.07 -13.25 3.01
CA LYS A 258 19.60 -14.19 4.03
C LYS A 258 18.09 -14.30 4.07
N LYS A 259 17.39 -13.19 3.83
CA LYS A 259 15.91 -13.14 3.77
C LYS A 259 15.35 -13.54 2.41
N ASN A 260 16.22 -13.84 1.43
CA ASN A 260 15.86 -14.24 0.06
C ASN A 260 15.09 -13.16 -0.72
N PHE A 261 15.38 -11.89 -0.49
CA PHE A 261 14.83 -10.77 -1.27
C PHE A 261 15.66 -10.60 -2.53
N THR A 262 15.27 -11.30 -3.61
CA THR A 262 16.11 -11.46 -4.82
C THR A 262 15.34 -11.43 -6.14
N LYS A 263 14.05 -11.12 -6.10
CA LYS A 263 13.21 -11.20 -7.29
C LYS A 263 13.14 -9.88 -8.05
N ARG A 264 12.82 -9.97 -9.36
CA ARG A 264 12.64 -8.82 -10.24
C ARG A 264 11.39 -7.99 -9.92
N THR A 265 10.44 -8.56 -9.19
CA THR A 265 9.21 -7.89 -8.76
C THR A 265 9.33 -7.30 -7.35
N GLU A 266 10.50 -7.37 -6.75
CA GLU A 266 10.78 -6.82 -5.42
C GLU A 266 11.64 -5.55 -5.53
N ILE A 267 11.28 -4.52 -4.75
CA ILE A 267 12.11 -3.33 -4.54
C ILE A 267 12.39 -3.26 -3.04
N VAL A 268 13.65 -3.32 -2.66
CA VAL A 268 14.06 -3.36 -1.25
C VAL A 268 14.54 -1.98 -0.82
N CYS A 269 14.01 -1.48 0.29
CA CYS A 269 14.24 -0.14 0.83
C CYS A 269 14.99 -0.17 2.16
N PHE A 270 15.96 0.74 2.34
CA PHE A 270 16.70 0.96 3.58
C PHE A 270 17.20 2.42 3.65
N PRO A 271 17.22 3.05 4.81
CA PRO A 271 16.57 2.71 6.07
C PRO A 271 15.13 3.26 6.14
N LYS A 272 14.60 3.47 7.32
CA LYS A 272 13.40 4.31 7.55
C LYS A 272 13.77 5.78 7.40
N VAL A 273 12.76 6.62 7.16
CA VAL A 273 12.91 8.08 7.09
C VAL A 273 11.99 8.76 8.09
N ALA A 274 12.32 9.97 8.50
CA ALA A 274 11.50 10.74 9.42
C ALA A 274 11.24 12.15 8.87
N LEU A 275 10.11 12.71 9.29
CA LEU A 275 9.74 14.10 9.07
C LEU A 275 9.12 14.64 10.37
N GLY A 276 9.85 15.54 11.04
CA GLY A 276 9.51 15.94 12.41
C GLY A 276 9.49 14.73 13.35
N ASP A 277 8.42 14.53 14.09
CA ASP A 277 8.27 13.41 15.03
C ASP A 277 7.73 12.13 14.38
N ARG A 278 7.39 12.15 13.09
CA ARG A 278 6.84 11.01 12.37
C ARG A 278 7.91 10.20 11.69
N VAL A 279 7.86 8.88 11.88
CA VAL A 279 8.77 7.92 11.24
C VAL A 279 7.99 7.11 10.22
N PHE A 280 8.54 7.03 9.01
CA PHE A 280 7.96 6.35 7.85
C PHE A 280 8.81 5.15 7.47
N ASN A 281 8.18 4.12 6.95
CA ASN A 281 8.85 3.14 6.14
C ASN A 281 9.26 3.80 4.80
N LEU A 282 10.48 3.53 4.32
CA LEU A 282 10.91 4.11 3.05
C LEU A 282 10.07 3.59 1.88
N SER A 283 9.50 2.38 2.01
CA SER A 283 8.60 1.79 1.03
C SER A 283 7.36 2.65 0.75
N THR A 284 6.73 3.24 1.77
CA THR A 284 5.55 4.10 1.61
C THR A 284 5.90 5.42 0.94
N GLN A 285 7.03 6.03 1.33
CA GLN A 285 7.53 7.25 0.71
C GLN A 285 7.94 7.02 -0.76
N LEU A 286 8.61 5.91 -1.06
CA LEU A 286 9.00 5.54 -2.42
C LEU A 286 7.77 5.27 -3.30
N ALA A 287 6.79 4.52 -2.82
CA ALA A 287 5.56 4.23 -3.55
C ALA A 287 4.80 5.51 -3.90
N ALA A 288 4.63 6.40 -2.94
CA ALA A 288 3.96 7.68 -3.16
C ALA A 288 4.75 8.59 -4.11
N SER A 289 6.09 8.61 -4.02
CA SER A 289 6.96 9.31 -4.96
C SER A 289 6.86 8.73 -6.38
N MET A 290 6.84 7.38 -6.52
CA MET A 290 6.60 6.73 -7.82
C MET A 290 5.28 7.18 -8.43
N SER A 291 4.19 7.15 -7.65
CA SER A 291 2.86 7.57 -8.12
C SER A 291 2.82 9.04 -8.53
N ALA A 292 3.51 9.91 -7.78
CA ALA A 292 3.62 11.33 -8.11
C ALA A 292 4.37 11.55 -9.43
N VAL A 293 5.48 10.82 -9.64
CA VAL A 293 6.28 10.87 -10.87
C VAL A 293 5.52 10.32 -12.06
N ASP A 294 4.86 9.18 -11.90
CA ASP A 294 4.06 8.54 -12.96
C ASP A 294 2.96 9.46 -13.47
N ASN A 295 2.29 10.19 -12.58
CA ASN A 295 1.13 11.01 -12.92
C ASN A 295 1.48 12.48 -13.26
N ALA A 296 2.72 12.91 -13.02
CA ALA A 296 3.15 14.26 -13.37
C ALA A 296 3.32 14.41 -14.88
N THR A 297 2.72 15.46 -15.46
CA THR A 297 2.83 15.75 -16.91
C THR A 297 4.26 16.04 -17.36
N GLU A 298 5.10 16.51 -16.46
CA GLU A 298 6.54 16.77 -16.69
C GLU A 298 7.37 15.48 -16.79
N TYR A 299 6.90 14.39 -16.20
CA TYR A 299 7.63 13.12 -16.09
C TYR A 299 6.90 11.98 -16.80
N GLY A 300 6.09 11.22 -16.05
CA GLY A 300 5.46 10.01 -16.57
C GLY A 300 4.23 10.25 -17.44
N ASP A 301 3.53 11.35 -17.25
CA ASP A 301 2.29 11.71 -17.97
C ASP A 301 1.27 10.55 -18.03
N GLY A 302 1.08 9.89 -16.88
CA GLY A 302 0.20 8.71 -16.73
C GLY A 302 0.85 7.39 -17.09
N THR A 303 2.19 7.34 -17.18
CA THR A 303 2.96 6.10 -17.42
C THR A 303 4.14 5.95 -16.45
N PRO A 304 4.58 4.72 -16.12
CA PRO A 304 5.72 4.49 -15.23
C PRO A 304 7.08 4.54 -15.96
N CYS A 305 7.21 5.40 -16.99
CA CYS A 305 8.41 5.45 -17.82
C CYS A 305 9.59 6.19 -17.17
N GLU A 306 9.31 7.00 -16.16
CA GLU A 306 10.32 7.79 -15.44
C GLU A 306 10.69 7.13 -14.11
N SER A 307 11.94 7.27 -13.68
CA SER A 307 12.38 6.75 -12.39
C SER A 307 12.06 7.72 -11.26
N ALA A 308 11.63 7.19 -10.11
CA ALA A 308 11.51 7.96 -8.88
C ALA A 308 12.87 8.22 -8.22
N SER A 309 13.97 7.59 -8.67
CA SER A 309 15.31 7.89 -8.16
C SER A 309 15.69 9.34 -8.43
N ASN A 310 16.31 9.97 -7.44
CA ASN A 310 16.64 11.40 -7.45
C ASN A 310 15.41 12.34 -7.54
N LYS A 311 14.26 11.83 -7.12
CA LYS A 311 13.05 12.64 -6.91
C LYS A 311 12.82 12.84 -5.42
N SER A 312 12.25 13.99 -5.06
CA SER A 312 12.05 14.39 -3.67
C SER A 312 11.15 13.41 -2.92
N ILE A 313 11.55 13.07 -1.71
CA ILE A 313 10.72 12.43 -0.69
C ILE A 313 10.50 13.42 0.46
N GLN A 314 9.49 13.16 1.27
CA GLN A 314 9.11 14.04 2.36
C GLN A 314 9.81 13.58 3.66
N ALA A 315 11.07 13.95 3.81
CA ALA A 315 11.89 13.57 4.96
C ALA A 315 12.85 14.70 5.38
N ASP A 316 13.19 14.74 6.64
CA ASP A 316 14.23 15.61 7.20
C ASP A 316 15.45 14.83 7.70
N ARG A 317 15.33 13.54 7.92
CA ARG A 317 16.42 12.63 8.31
C ARG A 317 16.13 11.18 7.99
N MET A 318 17.16 10.35 7.94
CA MET A 318 17.08 8.89 7.92
C MET A 318 17.21 8.35 9.35
N VAL A 319 16.48 7.29 9.68
CA VAL A 319 16.49 6.69 11.02
C VAL A 319 16.40 5.17 10.95
N ILE A 320 16.81 4.50 12.02
CA ILE A 320 16.53 3.08 12.25
C ILE A 320 15.35 2.90 13.24
N ALA A 321 15.02 1.67 13.57
CA ALA A 321 13.79 1.33 14.34
C ALA A 321 13.72 1.97 15.73
N ASP A 322 14.85 2.20 16.38
CA ASP A 322 14.95 2.84 17.70
C ASP A 322 14.92 4.39 17.63
N GLY A 323 14.90 4.96 16.42
CA GLY A 323 14.92 6.39 16.16
C GLY A 323 16.31 7.00 16.03
N SER A 324 17.37 6.20 16.12
CA SER A 324 18.74 6.67 15.92
C SER A 324 18.94 7.12 14.48
N GLU A 325 19.59 8.27 14.31
CA GLU A 325 19.83 8.88 13.00
C GLU A 325 20.89 8.11 12.20
N VAL A 326 20.60 7.93 10.92
CA VAL A 326 21.51 7.34 9.94
C VAL A 326 22.00 8.45 9.00
N ILE A 327 23.30 8.62 8.91
CA ILE A 327 23.92 9.56 7.97
C ILE A 327 24.70 8.75 6.95
N MET A 328 24.40 8.96 5.67
CA MET A 328 25.10 8.30 4.57
C MET A 328 25.58 9.33 3.54
N ASP A 329 26.77 9.11 3.05
CA ASP A 329 27.29 9.82 1.89
C ASP A 329 26.91 9.12 0.57
N ILE A 330 27.23 9.75 -0.56
CA ILE A 330 26.90 9.23 -1.89
C ILE A 330 27.59 7.87 -2.18
N GLN A 331 28.76 7.60 -1.61
CA GLN A 331 29.48 6.35 -1.85
C GLN A 331 28.77 5.19 -1.12
N GLN A 332 28.33 5.43 0.11
CA GLN A 332 27.57 4.48 0.91
C GLN A 332 26.19 4.22 0.29
N ALA A 333 25.52 5.25 -0.21
CA ALA A 333 24.27 5.11 -0.93
C ALA A 333 24.43 4.31 -2.23
N ASN A 334 25.48 4.56 -2.99
CA ASN A 334 25.80 3.80 -4.20
C ASN A 334 26.17 2.35 -3.90
N TYR A 335 26.86 2.07 -2.78
CA TYR A 335 27.10 0.69 -2.34
C TYR A 335 25.79 -0.09 -2.12
N LEU A 336 24.76 0.53 -1.53
CA LEU A 336 23.45 -0.09 -1.41
C LEU A 336 22.82 -0.35 -2.79
N ASN A 337 22.91 0.62 -3.70
CA ASN A 337 22.36 0.46 -5.05
C ASN A 337 23.06 -0.66 -5.84
N GLU A 338 24.39 -0.79 -5.70
CA GLU A 338 25.16 -1.90 -6.28
C GLU A 338 24.74 -3.27 -5.77
N ASN A 339 23.99 -3.31 -4.67
CA ASN A 339 23.41 -4.52 -4.09
C ASN A 339 21.89 -4.61 -4.26
N GLY A 340 21.30 -3.80 -5.16
CA GLY A 340 19.87 -3.84 -5.45
C GLY A 340 18.99 -3.39 -4.28
N VAL A 341 19.42 -2.32 -3.60
CA VAL A 341 18.69 -1.69 -2.49
C VAL A 341 18.50 -0.22 -2.80
N VAL A 342 17.27 0.25 -2.66
CA VAL A 342 16.90 1.67 -2.76
C VAL A 342 17.08 2.32 -1.40
N THR A 343 17.66 3.52 -1.37
CA THR A 343 17.86 4.27 -0.14
C THR A 343 17.34 5.71 -0.26
N ALA A 344 17.49 6.48 0.79
CA ALA A 344 17.31 7.91 0.78
C ALA A 344 18.69 8.60 0.79
N LEU A 345 18.78 9.78 0.17
CA LEU A 345 20.01 10.58 0.15
C LEU A 345 19.66 12.06 0.29
N ASN A 346 20.36 12.75 1.18
CA ASN A 346 20.34 14.22 1.26
C ASN A 346 21.62 14.74 0.66
N PHE A 347 21.58 15.20 -0.60
CA PHE A 347 22.80 15.65 -1.28
C PHE A 347 22.84 17.17 -1.49
N TYR A 348 21.76 17.78 -2.00
CA TYR A 348 21.77 19.19 -2.36
C TYR A 348 20.50 19.96 -1.93
N ASN A 349 19.32 19.51 -2.33
CA ASN A 349 18.04 20.22 -2.13
C ASN A 349 17.06 19.46 -1.23
N GLY A 350 17.55 18.75 -0.22
CA GLY A 350 16.74 17.91 0.66
C GLY A 350 16.82 16.44 0.29
N PHE A 351 15.98 15.64 0.94
CA PHE A 351 15.99 14.20 0.77
C PHE A 351 15.34 13.78 -0.55
N VAL A 352 16.00 12.86 -1.22
CA VAL A 352 15.53 12.20 -2.43
C VAL A 352 15.56 10.68 -2.24
N SER A 353 14.69 9.94 -2.93
CA SER A 353 14.91 8.51 -3.10
C SER A 353 16.13 8.28 -3.99
N TRP A 354 16.95 7.28 -3.68
CA TRP A 354 18.21 7.02 -4.37
C TRP A 354 18.37 5.54 -4.70
N GLY A 355 18.30 5.20 -5.98
CA GLY A 355 18.45 3.86 -6.53
C GLY A 355 17.34 3.51 -7.51
N ASN A 356 17.69 2.70 -8.51
CA ASN A 356 16.83 2.32 -9.62
C ASN A 356 16.63 0.81 -9.74
N TYR A 357 17.22 0.01 -8.85
CA TYR A 357 17.37 -1.41 -9.06
C TYR A 357 16.36 -2.20 -8.23
N THR A 358 15.81 -3.23 -8.86
CA THR A 358 15.03 -4.25 -8.17
C THR A 358 15.94 -5.18 -7.37
N ALA A 359 15.35 -5.98 -6.51
CA ALA A 359 16.09 -6.88 -5.63
C ALA A 359 16.89 -7.97 -6.38
N CYS A 360 16.59 -8.25 -7.64
CA CYS A 360 17.32 -9.27 -8.42
C CYS A 360 18.77 -8.86 -8.76
N TYR A 361 19.08 -7.57 -8.70
CA TYR A 361 20.44 -7.09 -8.90
C TYR A 361 21.32 -7.35 -7.66
N PRO A 362 22.61 -7.72 -7.79
CA PRO A 362 23.39 -7.89 -9.02
C PRO A 362 23.35 -9.30 -9.63
N ALA A 363 22.58 -10.24 -9.08
CA ALA A 363 22.55 -11.61 -9.58
C ALA A 363 21.94 -11.72 -10.99
N ASN A 364 20.96 -10.89 -11.29
CA ASN A 364 20.39 -10.71 -12.63
C ASN A 364 20.78 -9.33 -13.18
N THR A 365 21.37 -9.31 -14.37
CA THR A 365 21.83 -8.10 -15.05
C THR A 365 21.07 -7.83 -16.35
N ASP A 366 19.91 -8.43 -16.52
CA ASP A 366 19.00 -8.07 -17.61
C ASP A 366 18.35 -6.72 -17.29
N VAL A 367 18.55 -5.75 -18.17
CA VAL A 367 18.05 -4.36 -18.00
C VAL A 367 16.55 -4.32 -17.82
N THR A 368 15.81 -5.24 -18.44
CA THR A 368 14.36 -5.32 -18.35
C THR A 368 13.87 -5.81 -17.00
N ASP A 369 14.72 -6.48 -16.23
CA ASP A 369 14.41 -7.02 -14.92
C ASP A 369 14.94 -6.16 -13.78
N TYR A 370 16.18 -5.69 -13.86
CA TYR A 370 16.79 -5.02 -12.72
C TYR A 370 16.52 -3.52 -12.64
N PHE A 371 16.21 -2.82 -13.73
CA PHE A 371 15.75 -1.43 -13.65
C PHE A 371 14.23 -1.41 -13.38
N TYR A 372 13.83 -0.98 -12.18
CA TYR A 372 12.42 -1.04 -11.81
C TYR A 372 11.51 -0.19 -12.71
N CYS A 373 11.95 0.99 -13.20
CA CYS A 373 11.13 1.80 -14.10
C CYS A 373 10.93 1.08 -15.46
N VAL A 374 11.96 0.41 -15.99
CA VAL A 374 11.86 -0.39 -17.21
C VAL A 374 10.95 -1.59 -16.99
N ASN A 375 11.13 -2.32 -15.87
CA ASN A 375 10.29 -3.46 -15.50
C ASN A 375 8.82 -3.05 -15.35
N ARG A 376 8.54 -1.96 -14.66
CA ARG A 376 7.20 -1.38 -14.51
C ARG A 376 6.58 -0.98 -15.86
N MET A 377 7.39 -0.40 -16.75
CA MET A 377 6.93 -0.03 -18.08
C MET A 377 6.50 -1.26 -18.90
N PHE A 378 7.27 -2.36 -18.88
CA PHE A 378 6.87 -3.61 -19.51
C PHE A 378 5.56 -4.15 -18.94
N LYS A 379 5.38 -4.12 -17.61
CA LYS A 379 4.14 -4.54 -16.95
C LYS A 379 2.96 -3.65 -17.34
N TRP A 380 3.17 -2.34 -17.43
CA TRP A 380 2.16 -1.37 -17.88
C TRP A 380 1.73 -1.63 -19.33
N VAL A 381 2.69 -1.84 -20.23
CA VAL A 381 2.42 -2.21 -21.63
C VAL A 381 1.64 -3.53 -21.70
N ALA A 382 2.05 -4.54 -20.95
CA ALA A 382 1.34 -5.83 -20.92
C ALA A 382 -0.12 -5.67 -20.46
N ARG A 383 -0.37 -4.90 -19.39
CA ARG A 383 -1.73 -4.57 -18.93
C ARG A 383 -2.54 -3.86 -20.00
N THR A 384 -1.97 -2.85 -20.65
CA THR A 384 -2.60 -2.10 -21.73
C THR A 384 -3.01 -3.03 -22.87
N LEU A 385 -2.12 -3.94 -23.31
CA LEU A 385 -2.40 -4.91 -24.36
C LEU A 385 -3.51 -5.89 -23.94
N ILE A 386 -3.42 -6.47 -22.75
CA ILE A 386 -4.43 -7.41 -22.23
C ILE A 386 -5.82 -6.75 -22.24
N LEU A 387 -5.96 -5.54 -21.67
CA LEU A 387 -7.26 -4.87 -21.56
C LEU A 387 -7.75 -4.38 -22.93
N THR A 388 -6.88 -3.91 -23.80
CA THR A 388 -7.24 -3.45 -25.14
C THR A 388 -7.80 -4.58 -26.00
N TYR A 389 -7.17 -5.76 -25.94
CA TYR A 389 -7.54 -6.87 -26.79
C TYR A 389 -8.51 -7.88 -26.16
N TRP A 390 -8.90 -7.69 -24.89
CA TRP A 390 -9.82 -8.57 -24.18
C TRP A 390 -11.13 -8.82 -24.95
N ASN A 391 -11.70 -7.78 -25.54
CA ASN A 391 -12.94 -7.87 -26.30
C ASN A 391 -12.82 -8.64 -27.64
N TYR A 392 -11.63 -9.06 -28.03
CA TYR A 392 -11.40 -9.83 -29.24
C TYR A 392 -11.23 -11.33 -28.99
N ILE A 393 -11.21 -11.75 -27.71
CA ILE A 393 -11.18 -13.16 -27.32
C ILE A 393 -12.45 -13.83 -27.83
N ASP A 394 -12.35 -15.06 -28.28
CA ASP A 394 -13.42 -15.90 -28.86
C ASP A 394 -14.09 -15.33 -30.12
N ARG A 395 -13.56 -14.27 -30.71
CA ARG A 395 -13.99 -13.83 -32.05
C ARG A 395 -13.32 -14.65 -33.13
N GLY A 396 -14.06 -14.92 -34.21
CA GLY A 396 -13.49 -15.64 -35.40
C GLY A 396 -12.25 -14.92 -35.92
N THR A 397 -11.10 -15.61 -35.90
CA THR A 397 -9.81 -15.06 -36.31
C THR A 397 -9.80 -14.87 -37.85
N LYS A 398 -9.91 -13.62 -38.29
CA LYS A 398 -9.77 -13.23 -39.71
C LYS A 398 -8.44 -12.50 -39.86
N ARG A 399 -7.78 -12.70 -41.03
CA ARG A 399 -6.51 -12.05 -41.37
C ARG A 399 -6.56 -10.52 -41.10
N ARG A 400 -7.67 -9.87 -41.44
CA ARG A 400 -7.89 -8.44 -41.18
C ARG A 400 -7.82 -8.06 -39.68
N LEU A 401 -8.27 -8.95 -38.79
CA LEU A 401 -8.16 -8.72 -37.34
C LEU A 401 -6.70 -8.83 -36.89
N ILE A 402 -5.96 -9.83 -37.37
CA ILE A 402 -4.53 -9.97 -37.09
C ILE A 402 -3.76 -8.74 -37.55
N ASP A 403 -4.01 -8.31 -38.82
CA ASP A 403 -3.37 -7.11 -39.38
C ASP A 403 -3.69 -5.84 -38.57
N ALA A 404 -4.94 -5.68 -38.09
CA ALA A 404 -5.35 -4.55 -37.27
C ALA A 404 -4.65 -4.56 -35.89
N VAL A 405 -4.50 -5.74 -35.25
CA VAL A 405 -3.75 -5.89 -33.98
C VAL A 405 -2.29 -5.53 -34.19
N VAL A 406 -1.63 -6.10 -35.20
CA VAL A 406 -0.22 -5.83 -35.51
C VAL A 406 0.02 -4.34 -35.79
N GLN A 407 -0.86 -3.69 -36.55
CA GLN A 407 -0.75 -2.25 -36.85
C GLN A 407 -1.00 -1.35 -35.66
N SER A 408 -1.76 -1.79 -34.64
CA SER A 408 -2.02 -1.00 -33.45
C SER A 408 -0.96 -1.18 -32.36
N VAL A 409 -0.09 -2.19 -32.46
CA VAL A 409 1.03 -2.43 -31.54
C VAL A 409 2.32 -1.80 -32.05
N ASN A 410 2.47 -1.63 -33.36
CA ASN A 410 3.60 -0.97 -34.01
C ASN A 410 3.38 0.55 -34.12
#